data_1863877ca8385e3a48eaa35309a46b94
#
_entry.id   1863877ca8385e3a48eaa35309a46b94
#
_cell.length_a   1.000
_cell.length_b   1.000
_cell.length_c   1.000
_cell.angle_alpha   90.00
_cell.angle_beta   90.00
_cell.angle_gamma   90.00
#
_symmetry.space_group_name_H-M   'P 1'
#
loop_
_entity.id
_entity.type
_entity.pdbx_description
1 polymer ?
#
loop_
_entity_poly.entity_id
_entity_poly.type
_entity_poly.pdbx_seq_one_letter_code
_entity_poly.pdbx_strand_id
1 'polypeptide(L)'
;MESIPQKPAYGGHGAHGGGAFSGQDPSKVDRSAAYAARHIAKNMVAAGLCDQVLVQVAYAIGVAEPVSVNVNTYNSAKVKMTDGEIAEKIAKIFTLRPYDIIKRLKLTQPMYLPTAAYGHFGQECREAEVELFCNGKGVRVEKCIDADGQERERYFKTVELFTWEKLDYVEKIRKAFNLK
;
A
#
# COMPACT_ATOMS: atom_id res chain seq x y z
N MET A 1 20.73 -5.94 -20.95
CA MET A 1 19.73 -5.72 -19.88
C MET A 1 18.43 -5.40 -20.60
N GLU A 2 17.64 -6.44 -20.90
CA GLU A 2 16.38 -6.26 -21.63
C GLU A 2 15.38 -5.56 -20.72
N SER A 3 14.85 -4.44 -21.17
CA SER A 3 13.76 -3.75 -20.53
C SER A 3 12.50 -4.61 -20.69
N ILE A 4 12.06 -5.23 -19.61
CA ILE A 4 10.75 -5.88 -19.56
C ILE A 4 9.72 -4.81 -19.91
N PRO A 5 8.88 -5.00 -20.94
CA PRO A 5 7.86 -4.03 -21.27
C PRO A 5 6.92 -3.85 -20.07
N GLN A 6 6.94 -2.67 -19.48
CA GLN A 6 6.07 -2.31 -18.37
C GLN A 6 4.64 -2.31 -18.88
N LYS A 7 3.79 -3.17 -18.32
CA LYS A 7 2.36 -3.12 -18.63
C LYS A 7 1.79 -1.81 -18.08
N PRO A 8 1.21 -0.95 -18.91
CA PRO A 8 0.62 0.30 -18.46
C PRO A 8 -0.57 0.03 -17.53
N ALA A 9 -0.62 0.75 -16.41
CA ALA A 9 -1.76 0.77 -15.52
C ALA A 9 -2.71 1.94 -15.86
N TYR A 10 -3.96 1.84 -15.47
CA TYR A 10 -4.99 2.87 -15.70
C TYR A 10 -5.11 3.29 -17.18
N GLY A 11 -5.24 2.31 -18.06
CA GLY A 11 -5.39 2.57 -19.50
C GLY A 11 -4.14 3.14 -20.17
N GLY A 12 -2.96 2.94 -19.60
CA GLY A 12 -1.70 3.45 -20.13
C GLY A 12 -1.26 4.78 -19.54
N HIS A 13 -2.05 5.39 -18.68
CA HIS A 13 -1.74 6.70 -18.09
C HIS A 13 -0.68 6.63 -16.97
N GLY A 14 -0.62 5.53 -16.23
CA GLY A 14 0.34 5.32 -15.15
C GLY A 14 1.38 4.25 -15.48
N ALA A 15 2.64 4.49 -15.15
CA ALA A 15 3.68 3.48 -15.22
C ALA A 15 3.47 2.41 -14.13
N HIS A 16 3.84 1.16 -14.44
CA HIS A 16 3.78 0.03 -13.51
C HIS A 16 5.20 -0.54 -13.34
N GLY A 17 5.62 -0.74 -12.09
CA GLY A 17 6.98 -1.20 -11.77
C GLY A 17 7.30 -2.65 -12.13
N GLY A 18 6.31 -3.41 -12.65
CA GLY A 18 6.42 -4.84 -12.94
C GLY A 18 6.14 -5.72 -11.70
N GLY A 19 6.06 -7.01 -11.91
CA GLY A 19 5.81 -8.00 -10.86
C GLY A 19 4.33 -8.17 -10.47
N ALA A 20 4.01 -9.38 -10.04
CA ALA A 20 2.72 -9.70 -9.45
C ALA A 20 2.78 -9.50 -7.94
N PHE A 21 1.73 -8.96 -7.33
CA PHE A 21 1.67 -8.76 -5.87
C PHE A 21 1.26 -10.05 -5.15
N SER A 22 0.24 -10.72 -5.69
CA SER A 22 -0.28 -11.97 -5.12
C SER A 22 0.80 -13.04 -5.07
N GLY A 23 0.92 -13.71 -3.93
CA GLY A 23 1.94 -14.73 -3.69
C GLY A 23 3.30 -14.20 -3.22
N GLN A 24 3.56 -12.89 -3.28
CA GLN A 24 4.78 -12.31 -2.71
C GLN A 24 4.64 -12.04 -1.22
N ASP A 25 5.71 -12.30 -0.47
CA ASP A 25 5.83 -11.86 0.91
C ASP A 25 5.92 -10.33 1.00
N PRO A 26 5.35 -9.69 2.03
CA PRO A 26 5.40 -8.23 2.19
C PRO A 26 6.82 -7.66 2.38
N SER A 27 7.82 -8.49 2.69
CA SER A 27 9.23 -8.07 2.70
C SER A 27 9.77 -7.73 1.30
N LYS A 28 9.10 -8.20 0.24
CA LYS A 28 9.46 -7.85 -1.13
C LYS A 28 8.99 -6.43 -1.45
N VAL A 29 9.95 -5.57 -1.81
CA VAL A 29 9.68 -4.16 -2.11
C VAL A 29 8.75 -3.97 -3.31
N ASP A 30 8.75 -4.89 -4.27
CA ASP A 30 7.81 -4.87 -5.41
C ASP A 30 6.34 -4.80 -4.95
N ARG A 31 6.03 -5.44 -3.84
CA ARG A 31 4.70 -5.40 -3.23
C ARG A 31 4.57 -4.25 -2.24
N SER A 32 5.41 -4.18 -1.21
CA SER A 32 5.27 -3.20 -0.13
C SER A 32 5.47 -1.76 -0.60
N ALA A 33 6.44 -1.50 -1.48
CA ALA A 33 6.65 -0.16 -2.03
C ALA A 33 5.54 0.28 -2.98
N ALA A 34 4.94 -0.63 -3.76
CA ALA A 34 3.79 -0.31 -4.59
C ALA A 34 2.58 0.11 -3.74
N TYR A 35 2.32 -0.58 -2.62
CA TYR A 35 1.30 -0.18 -1.67
C TYR A 35 1.61 1.16 -1.00
N ALA A 36 2.89 1.41 -0.64
CA ALA A 36 3.29 2.70 -0.09
C ALA A 36 3.13 3.83 -1.11
N ALA A 37 3.52 3.63 -2.37
CA ALA A 37 3.34 4.61 -3.43
C ALA A 37 1.85 4.93 -3.66
N ARG A 38 0.98 3.91 -3.64
CA ARG A 38 -0.47 4.09 -3.70
C ARG A 38 -1.00 4.91 -2.52
N HIS A 39 -0.58 4.58 -1.31
CA HIS A 39 -0.97 5.30 -0.09
C HIS A 39 -0.57 6.78 -0.15
N ILE A 40 0.66 7.07 -0.61
CA ILE A 40 1.14 8.43 -0.80
C ILE A 40 0.29 9.17 -1.84
N ALA A 41 0.15 8.59 -3.04
CA ALA A 41 -0.58 9.21 -4.14
C ALA A 41 -2.04 9.54 -3.77
N LYS A 42 -2.72 8.60 -3.11
CA LYS A 42 -4.10 8.79 -2.68
C LYS A 42 -4.24 9.91 -1.64
N ASN A 43 -3.32 9.99 -0.68
CA ASN A 43 -3.31 11.05 0.32
C ASN A 43 -2.96 12.42 -0.28
N MET A 44 -2.07 12.48 -1.28
CA MET A 44 -1.75 13.74 -1.99
C MET A 44 -2.97 14.32 -2.71
N VAL A 45 -3.68 13.49 -3.46
CA VAL A 45 -4.91 13.89 -4.17
C VAL A 45 -6.01 14.29 -3.19
N ALA A 46 -6.24 13.49 -2.14
CA ALA A 46 -7.24 13.77 -1.12
C ALA A 46 -6.93 15.04 -0.29
N ALA A 47 -5.65 15.37 -0.11
CA ALA A 47 -5.23 16.62 0.52
C ALA A 47 -5.49 17.86 -0.35
N GLY A 48 -5.79 17.67 -1.64
CA GLY A 48 -5.97 18.76 -2.58
C GLY A 48 -4.66 19.32 -3.13
N LEU A 49 -3.55 18.56 -3.02
CA LEU A 49 -2.25 18.99 -3.52
C LEU A 49 -2.17 18.96 -5.05
N CYS A 50 -2.85 18.01 -5.66
CA CYS A 50 -2.93 17.82 -7.11
C CYS A 50 -4.19 17.03 -7.47
N ASP A 51 -4.57 17.03 -8.75
CA ASP A 51 -5.70 16.24 -9.25
C ASP A 51 -5.29 14.84 -9.70
N GLN A 52 -4.05 14.71 -10.16
CA GLN A 52 -3.44 13.45 -10.60
C GLN A 52 -1.99 13.38 -10.12
N VAL A 53 -1.52 12.18 -9.81
CA VAL A 53 -0.13 11.99 -9.42
C VAL A 53 0.35 10.57 -9.70
N LEU A 54 1.57 10.46 -10.21
CA LEU A 54 2.36 9.26 -10.26
C LEU A 54 3.48 9.37 -9.22
N VAL A 55 3.57 8.38 -8.33
CA VAL A 55 4.64 8.27 -7.34
C VAL A 55 5.50 7.06 -7.68
N GLN A 56 6.79 7.29 -7.84
CA GLN A 56 7.77 6.25 -8.11
C GLN A 56 8.81 6.22 -6.99
N VAL A 57 9.08 5.02 -6.46
CA VAL A 57 10.10 4.81 -5.43
C VAL A 57 11.08 3.76 -5.94
N ALA A 58 12.37 4.06 -5.90
CA ALA A 58 13.42 3.14 -6.32
C ALA A 58 14.26 2.70 -5.12
N TYR A 59 14.62 1.42 -5.10
CA TYR A 59 15.48 0.83 -4.06
C TYR A 59 16.69 0.16 -4.69
N ALA A 60 17.80 0.14 -3.95
CA ALA A 60 18.97 -0.66 -4.25
C ALA A 60 19.05 -1.86 -3.30
N ILE A 61 19.51 -2.99 -3.80
CA ILE A 61 19.71 -4.20 -2.99
C ILE A 61 20.72 -3.89 -1.86
N GLY A 62 20.37 -4.25 -0.64
CA GLY A 62 21.22 -4.03 0.53
C GLY A 62 21.14 -2.62 1.15
N VAL A 63 20.34 -1.72 0.58
CA VAL A 63 20.14 -0.36 1.10
C VAL A 63 18.71 -0.20 1.59
N ALA A 64 18.54 0.13 2.87
CA ALA A 64 17.22 0.25 3.48
C ALA A 64 16.46 1.52 3.06
N GLU A 65 17.18 2.61 2.82
CA GLU A 65 16.57 3.86 2.33
C GLU A 65 16.31 3.79 0.82
N PRO A 66 15.24 4.40 0.32
CA PRO A 66 15.04 4.51 -1.12
C PRO A 66 16.15 5.33 -1.76
N VAL A 67 16.62 4.89 -2.92
CA VAL A 67 17.62 5.62 -3.71
C VAL A 67 17.02 6.87 -4.34
N SER A 68 15.75 6.80 -4.73
CA SER A 68 15.02 7.97 -5.24
C SER A 68 13.53 7.86 -4.98
N VAL A 69 12.92 9.02 -4.82
CA VAL A 69 11.47 9.21 -4.78
C VAL A 69 11.14 10.24 -5.83
N ASN A 70 10.38 9.87 -6.85
CA ASN A 70 9.94 10.77 -7.90
C ASN A 70 8.42 10.94 -7.84
N VAL A 71 7.99 12.16 -8.10
CA VAL A 71 6.58 12.54 -8.20
C VAL A 71 6.38 13.20 -9.56
N ASN A 72 5.30 12.84 -10.23
CA ASN A 72 4.84 13.53 -11.42
C ASN A 72 3.36 13.86 -11.23
N THR A 73 3.05 15.15 -11.12
CA THR A 73 1.67 15.63 -10.91
C THR A 73 0.92 15.86 -12.22
N TYR A 74 1.54 15.57 -13.37
CA TYR A 74 0.96 15.84 -14.70
C TYR A 74 0.50 17.29 -14.85
N ASN A 75 1.25 18.23 -14.30
CA ASN A 75 0.94 19.67 -14.26
C ASN A 75 -0.39 20.01 -13.53
N SER A 76 -0.90 19.12 -12.68
CA SER A 76 -2.12 19.35 -11.89
C SER A 76 -1.85 19.85 -10.47
N ALA A 77 -0.59 20.13 -10.11
CA ALA A 77 -0.22 20.65 -8.79
C ALA A 77 -0.92 22.00 -8.51
N LYS A 78 -1.50 22.10 -7.32
CA LYS A 78 -2.21 23.32 -6.85
C LYS A 78 -1.31 24.22 -6.00
N VAL A 79 -0.04 23.91 -5.91
CA VAL A 79 0.99 24.69 -5.21
C VAL A 79 2.03 25.21 -6.22
N LYS A 80 2.66 26.32 -5.89
CA LYS A 80 3.75 26.91 -6.71
C LYS A 80 5.09 26.23 -6.38
N MET A 81 5.16 24.94 -6.64
CA MET A 81 6.34 24.11 -6.41
C MET A 81 6.53 23.17 -7.58
N THR A 82 7.77 22.86 -7.88
CA THR A 82 8.12 21.82 -8.87
C THR A 82 7.82 20.42 -8.31
N ASP A 83 7.64 19.44 -9.19
CA ASP A 83 7.43 18.05 -8.79
C ASP A 83 8.61 17.51 -7.95
N GLY A 84 9.83 17.97 -8.20
CA GLY A 84 11.02 17.62 -7.41
C GLY A 84 10.93 18.15 -5.98
N GLU A 85 10.54 19.39 -5.78
CA GLU A 85 10.35 20.01 -4.44
C GLU A 85 9.20 19.32 -3.69
N ILE A 86 8.15 18.95 -4.40
CA ILE A 86 7.04 18.15 -3.84
C ILE A 86 7.56 16.79 -3.38
N ALA A 87 8.34 16.09 -4.22
CA ALA A 87 8.91 14.80 -3.91
C ALA A 87 9.79 14.83 -2.65
N GLU A 88 10.64 15.85 -2.51
CA GLU A 88 11.49 16.03 -1.32
C GLU A 88 10.67 16.20 -0.04
N LYS A 89 9.61 17.00 -0.08
CA LYS A 89 8.70 17.17 1.07
C LYS A 89 7.95 15.88 1.40
N ILE A 90 7.46 15.16 0.40
CA ILE A 90 6.75 13.89 0.58
C ILE A 90 7.68 12.85 1.20
N ALA A 91 8.92 12.75 0.74
CA ALA A 91 9.93 11.84 1.31
C ALA A 91 10.22 12.11 2.79
N LYS A 92 10.08 13.35 3.25
CA LYS A 92 10.22 13.72 4.68
C LYS A 92 8.99 13.37 5.51
N ILE A 93 7.80 13.36 4.91
CA ILE A 93 6.53 13.05 5.59
C ILE A 93 6.35 11.55 5.77
N PHE A 94 6.77 10.76 4.77
CA PHE A 94 6.60 9.32 4.73
C PHE A 94 7.93 8.60 4.91
N THR A 95 8.04 7.80 5.96
CA THR A 95 9.17 6.88 6.11
C THR A 95 9.03 5.74 5.11
N LEU A 96 9.99 5.60 4.21
CA LEU A 96 9.94 4.66 3.08
C LEU A 96 10.89 3.47 3.22
N ARG A 97 11.47 3.23 4.38
CA ARG A 97 12.18 1.99 4.67
C ARG A 97 11.21 0.81 4.58
N PRO A 98 11.59 -0.33 3.98
CA PRO A 98 10.69 -1.48 3.85
C PRO A 98 10.06 -1.92 5.18
N TYR A 99 10.83 -1.97 6.26
CA TYR A 99 10.34 -2.28 7.60
C TYR A 99 9.24 -1.31 8.07
N ASP A 100 9.45 -0.01 7.88
CA ASP A 100 8.50 1.02 8.32
C ASP A 100 7.22 0.99 7.48
N ILE A 101 7.33 0.69 6.19
CA ILE A 101 6.18 0.48 5.30
C ILE A 101 5.34 -0.70 5.79
N ILE A 102 5.99 -1.85 6.04
CA ILE A 102 5.32 -3.06 6.52
C ILE A 102 4.59 -2.79 7.84
N LYS A 103 5.24 -2.09 8.76
CA LYS A 103 4.68 -1.75 10.06
C LYS A 103 3.50 -0.76 9.94
N ARG A 104 3.68 0.32 9.16
CA ARG A 104 2.65 1.36 8.94
C ARG A 104 1.39 0.80 8.30
N LEU A 105 1.57 0.00 7.26
CA LEU A 105 0.46 -0.60 6.52
C LEU A 105 0.00 -1.96 7.10
N LYS A 106 0.55 -2.38 8.25
CA LYS A 106 0.22 -3.64 8.94
C LYS A 106 0.31 -4.88 8.04
N LEU A 107 1.29 -4.91 7.12
CA LEU A 107 1.40 -5.93 6.08
C LEU A 107 1.77 -7.34 6.59
N THR A 108 2.08 -7.50 7.87
CA THR A 108 2.27 -8.82 8.50
C THR A 108 0.97 -9.49 8.92
N GLN A 109 -0.17 -8.81 8.77
CA GLN A 109 -1.47 -9.39 9.10
C GLN A 109 -1.98 -10.30 7.96
N PRO A 110 -2.83 -11.30 8.28
CA PRO A 110 -3.33 -12.26 7.30
C PRO A 110 -4.45 -11.67 6.42
N MET A 111 -4.15 -10.59 5.69
CA MET A 111 -5.13 -9.85 4.88
C MET A 111 -5.14 -10.27 3.40
N TYR A 112 -4.21 -11.10 2.96
CA TYR A 112 -3.89 -11.24 1.53
C TYR A 112 -4.90 -12.06 0.73
N LEU A 113 -5.52 -13.06 1.31
CA LEU A 113 -6.53 -13.86 0.60
C LEU A 113 -7.74 -13.00 0.18
N PRO A 114 -8.40 -12.25 1.07
CA PRO A 114 -9.52 -11.41 0.67
C PRO A 114 -9.12 -10.18 -0.16
N THR A 115 -7.86 -9.72 -0.09
CA THR A 115 -7.40 -8.57 -0.89
C THR A 115 -6.86 -8.94 -2.27
N ALA A 116 -6.76 -10.22 -2.59
CA ALA A 116 -6.33 -10.69 -3.91
C ALA A 116 -7.44 -10.64 -4.97
N ALA A 117 -8.70 -10.58 -4.55
CA ALA A 117 -9.85 -10.56 -5.45
C ALA A 117 -10.21 -9.12 -5.88
N TYR A 118 -10.59 -8.97 -7.15
CA TYR A 118 -11.08 -7.70 -7.73
C TYR A 118 -10.09 -6.54 -7.72
N GLY A 119 -8.80 -6.83 -7.71
CA GLY A 119 -7.72 -5.84 -7.76
C GLY A 119 -7.26 -5.37 -6.40
N HIS A 120 -6.01 -4.89 -6.37
CA HIS A 120 -5.34 -4.45 -5.15
C HIS A 120 -5.63 -3.00 -4.78
N PHE A 121 -6.07 -2.17 -5.73
CA PHE A 121 -6.27 -0.73 -5.56
C PHE A 121 -7.72 -0.32 -5.84
N GLY A 122 -8.13 0.82 -5.29
CA GLY A 122 -9.46 1.37 -5.49
C GLY A 122 -10.54 0.77 -4.58
N GLN A 123 -10.14 -0.05 -3.63
CA GLN A 123 -11.03 -0.63 -2.61
C GLN A 123 -11.13 0.30 -1.39
N GLU A 124 -12.12 0.07 -0.55
CA GLU A 124 -12.22 0.77 0.72
C GLU A 124 -11.44 0.04 1.82
N CYS A 125 -10.72 0.81 2.64
CA CYS A 125 -10.13 0.27 3.87
C CYS A 125 -11.26 -0.09 4.83
N ARG A 126 -11.30 -1.35 5.25
CA ARG A 126 -12.34 -1.86 6.17
C ARG A 126 -11.79 -2.96 7.07
N GLU A 127 -12.42 -3.15 8.20
CA GLU A 127 -12.19 -4.32 9.03
C GLU A 127 -12.97 -5.52 8.47
N ALA A 128 -12.35 -6.69 8.51
CA ALA A 128 -12.99 -7.95 8.17
C ALA A 128 -12.46 -9.07 9.06
N GLU A 129 -13.31 -10.04 9.34
CA GLU A 129 -12.90 -11.27 9.99
C GLU A 129 -12.39 -12.24 8.93
N VAL A 130 -11.20 -12.77 9.14
CA VAL A 130 -10.57 -13.74 8.25
C VAL A 130 -10.34 -15.06 8.97
N GLU A 131 -10.58 -16.16 8.29
CA GLU A 131 -10.30 -17.51 8.79
C GLU A 131 -8.83 -17.85 8.61
N LEU A 132 -8.24 -18.43 9.64
CA LEU A 132 -6.84 -18.82 9.69
C LEU A 132 -6.69 -20.34 9.77
N PHE A 133 -5.51 -20.81 9.38
CA PHE A 133 -5.17 -22.25 9.45
C PHE A 133 -4.65 -22.70 10.82
N CYS A 134 -4.34 -21.76 11.73
CA CYS A 134 -3.78 -22.07 13.03
C CYS A 134 -4.17 -21.05 14.10
N ASN A 135 -4.09 -21.45 15.36
CA ASN A 135 -4.27 -20.57 16.50
C ASN A 135 -3.11 -19.60 16.66
N GLY A 136 -3.34 -18.47 17.32
CA GLY A 136 -2.33 -17.45 17.56
C GLY A 136 -2.84 -16.29 18.42
N LYS A 137 -2.01 -15.28 18.56
CA LYS A 137 -2.35 -14.10 19.36
C LYS A 137 -3.51 -13.31 18.72
N GLY A 138 -4.55 -13.09 19.49
CA GLY A 138 -5.74 -12.34 19.05
C GLY A 138 -6.63 -13.11 18.07
N VAL A 139 -6.57 -14.43 18.12
CA VAL A 139 -7.40 -15.34 17.33
C VAL A 139 -8.60 -15.78 18.17
N ARG A 140 -9.78 -15.71 17.59
CA ARG A 140 -11.03 -16.27 18.14
C ARG A 140 -11.15 -17.71 17.64
N VAL A 141 -11.45 -18.64 18.54
CA VAL A 141 -11.59 -20.06 18.24
C VAL A 141 -13.05 -20.44 18.29
N GLU A 142 -13.55 -21.08 17.25
CA GLU A 142 -14.87 -21.69 17.20
C GLU A 142 -14.73 -23.21 17.05
N LYS A 143 -15.47 -23.93 17.86
CA LYS A 143 -15.62 -25.39 17.70
C LYS A 143 -16.79 -25.68 16.76
N CYS A 144 -16.55 -26.50 15.77
CA CYS A 144 -17.58 -26.96 14.82
C CYS A 144 -17.49 -28.47 14.66
N ILE A 145 -18.60 -29.08 14.24
CA ILE A 145 -18.62 -30.48 13.82
C ILE A 145 -18.57 -30.48 12.30
N ASP A 146 -17.61 -31.19 11.73
CA ASP A 146 -17.48 -31.30 10.28
C ASP A 146 -18.49 -32.30 9.65
N ALA A 147 -18.47 -32.42 8.35
CA ALA A 147 -19.37 -33.33 7.62
C ALA A 147 -19.20 -34.81 8.00
N ASP A 148 -18.06 -35.18 8.57
CA ASP A 148 -17.73 -36.53 9.01
C ASP A 148 -18.08 -36.76 10.49
N GLY A 149 -18.69 -35.77 11.17
CA GLY A 149 -19.08 -35.83 12.58
C GLY A 149 -17.93 -35.63 13.57
N GLN A 150 -16.77 -35.15 13.13
CA GLN A 150 -15.62 -34.89 14.00
C GLN A 150 -15.61 -33.43 14.50
N GLU A 151 -15.26 -33.25 15.77
CA GLU A 151 -15.01 -31.90 16.30
C GLU A 151 -13.76 -31.30 15.67
N ARG A 152 -13.89 -30.09 15.10
CA ARG A 152 -12.78 -29.28 14.58
C ARG A 152 -12.82 -27.89 15.17
N GLU A 153 -11.65 -27.27 15.24
CA GLU A 153 -11.50 -25.87 15.62
C GLU A 153 -11.29 -25.02 14.38
N ARG A 154 -12.04 -23.95 14.28
CA ARG A 154 -11.86 -22.88 13.28
C ARG A 154 -11.30 -21.65 13.96
N TYR A 155 -10.38 -20.99 13.30
CA TYR A 155 -9.64 -19.88 13.85
C TYR A 155 -9.97 -18.61 13.08
N PHE A 156 -10.38 -17.55 13.78
CA PHE A 156 -10.79 -16.29 13.15
C PHE A 156 -10.02 -15.12 13.75
N LYS A 157 -9.69 -14.16 12.89
CA LYS A 157 -9.04 -12.92 13.33
C LYS A 157 -9.62 -11.73 12.59
N THR A 158 -9.95 -10.67 13.32
CA THR A 158 -10.31 -9.38 12.73
C THR A 158 -9.04 -8.65 12.30
N VAL A 159 -8.98 -8.25 11.04
CA VAL A 159 -7.86 -7.51 10.43
C VAL A 159 -8.38 -6.36 9.59
N GLU A 160 -7.55 -5.33 9.42
CA GLU A 160 -7.84 -4.25 8.47
C GLU A 160 -7.38 -4.67 7.07
N LEU A 161 -8.29 -4.62 6.12
CA LEU A 161 -8.04 -4.86 4.70
C LEU A 161 -7.77 -3.54 3.99
N PHE A 162 -6.95 -3.58 2.93
CA PHE A 162 -6.63 -2.44 2.06
C PHE A 162 -6.09 -1.22 2.83
N THR A 163 -5.19 -1.46 3.79
CA THR A 163 -4.60 -0.43 4.64
C THR A 163 -3.89 0.68 3.85
N TRP A 164 -3.41 0.37 2.65
CA TRP A 164 -2.81 1.33 1.72
C TRP A 164 -3.80 2.29 1.05
N GLU A 165 -5.09 2.10 1.27
CA GLU A 165 -6.16 3.00 0.81
C GLU A 165 -6.59 4.02 1.88
N LYS A 166 -5.97 4.02 3.06
CA LYS A 166 -6.26 4.98 4.15
C LYS A 166 -5.92 6.43 3.76
N LEU A 167 -6.69 7.35 4.31
CA LEU A 167 -6.50 8.81 4.16
C LEU A 167 -5.98 9.45 5.46
N ASP A 168 -5.10 8.77 6.15
CA ASP A 168 -4.60 9.14 7.47
C ASP A 168 -3.42 10.15 7.45
N TYR A 169 -2.92 10.50 6.25
CA TYR A 169 -1.87 11.50 6.05
C TYR A 169 -2.36 12.81 5.43
N VAL A 170 -3.65 12.94 5.13
CA VAL A 170 -4.22 14.13 4.49
C VAL A 170 -3.88 15.42 5.26
N GLU A 171 -4.13 15.43 6.56
CA GLU A 171 -3.88 16.62 7.40
C GLU A 171 -2.38 16.94 7.52
N LYS A 172 -1.53 15.92 7.56
CA LYS A 172 -0.06 16.11 7.57
C LYS A 172 0.43 16.76 6.26
N ILE A 173 -0.13 16.33 5.13
CA ILE A 173 0.18 16.89 3.82
C ILE A 173 -0.35 18.30 3.72
N ARG A 174 -1.60 18.58 4.09
CA ARG A 174 -2.16 19.93 4.11
C ARG A 174 -1.29 20.89 4.90
N LYS A 175 -0.90 20.50 6.11
CA LYS A 175 -0.03 21.31 6.96
C LYS A 175 1.35 21.56 6.33
N ALA A 176 1.97 20.54 5.74
CA ALA A 176 3.31 20.64 5.15
C ALA A 176 3.35 21.52 3.89
N PHE A 177 2.24 21.57 3.14
CA PHE A 177 2.12 22.34 1.91
C PHE A 177 1.29 23.63 2.08
N ASN A 178 0.87 23.99 3.31
CA ASN A 178 0.02 25.13 3.62
C ASN A 178 -1.28 25.18 2.79
N LEU A 179 -1.88 24.01 2.57
CA LEU A 179 -3.16 23.88 1.89
C LEU A 179 -4.32 24.21 2.87
N LYS A 180 -5.36 24.87 2.35
CA LYS A 180 -6.58 25.19 3.11
C LYS A 180 -7.53 23.99 3.20
#